data_68b213160f3af2be0ea594c5aaa3a613
#
_entry.id   68b213160f3af2be0ea594c5aaa3a613
#
_cell.length_a   1.000
_cell.length_b   1.000
_cell.length_c   1.000
_cell.angle_alpha   90.00
_cell.angle_beta   90.00
_cell.angle_gamma   90.00
#
_symmetry.space_group_name_H-M   'P 1'
#
loop_
_entity.id
_entity.type
_entity.pdbx_description
1 polymer ?
#
loop_
_entity_poly.entity_id
_entity_poly.type
_entity_poly.pdbx_seq_one_letter_code
_entity_poly.pdbx_strand_id
1 'polypeptide(L)' 'MYENLPLIMTPKDVQNILNWSKDKVYRLFRSKSFPSEKIDGKYIIPRPRFLKWLGENAERG' A
#
# COMPACT_ATOMS: atom_id res chain seq x y z
N MET A 1 -1.27 -13.65 8.96
CA MET A 1 -0.86 -13.35 7.59
C MET A 1 -0.16 -12.01 7.45
N TYR A 2 -0.74 -10.95 8.02
CA TYR A 2 -0.14 -9.62 7.90
C TYR A 2 0.91 -9.30 8.94
N GLU A 3 1.13 -10.21 9.88
CA GLU A 3 2.07 -9.99 10.96
C GLU A 3 3.53 -10.04 10.52
N ASN A 4 3.80 -10.60 9.34
CA ASN A 4 5.15 -10.67 8.80
C ASN A 4 5.48 -9.54 7.82
N LEU A 5 4.60 -8.54 7.72
CA LEU A 5 4.82 -7.43 6.81
C LEU A 5 5.91 -6.51 7.33
N PRO A 6 6.73 -5.95 6.44
CA PRO A 6 7.74 -4.98 6.86
C PRO A 6 7.08 -3.71 7.41
N LEU A 7 7.78 -3.00 8.28
CA LEU A 7 7.27 -1.77 8.86
C LEU A 7 7.05 -0.70 7.78
N ILE A 8 7.99 -0.61 6.85
CA ILE A 8 7.89 0.28 5.70
C ILE A 8 7.66 -0.56 4.47
N MET A 9 6.54 -0.36 3.80
CA MET A 9 6.15 -1.18 2.67
C MET A 9 6.37 -0.44 1.35
N THR A 10 6.80 -1.20 0.35
CA THR A 10 7.05 -0.70 -1.00
C THR A 10 5.88 -1.06 -1.90
N PRO A 11 5.81 -0.47 -3.11
CA PRO A 11 4.78 -0.88 -4.07
C PRO A 11 4.78 -2.37 -4.37
N LYS A 12 5.96 -2.99 -4.39
CA LYS A 12 6.04 -4.43 -4.63
C LYS A 12 5.40 -5.21 -3.50
N ASP A 13 5.61 -4.78 -2.25
CA ASP A 13 4.98 -5.44 -1.12
C ASP A 13 3.45 -5.36 -1.21
N VAL A 14 2.93 -4.18 -1.54
CA VAL A 14 1.50 -3.99 -1.70
C VAL A 14 0.96 -4.82 -2.86
N GLN A 15 1.72 -4.88 -3.96
CA GLN A 15 1.35 -5.67 -5.12
C GLN A 15 1.17 -7.14 -4.75
N ASN A 16 2.10 -7.68 -3.97
CA ASN A 16 2.04 -9.07 -3.55
C ASN A 16 0.83 -9.34 -2.65
N ILE A 17 0.55 -8.42 -1.74
CA ILE A 17 -0.55 -8.59 -0.79
C ILE A 17 -1.90 -8.51 -1.49
N LEU A 18 -2.08 -7.50 -2.34
CA LEU A 18 -3.35 -7.28 -3.02
C LEU A 18 -3.50 -8.13 -4.27
N ASN A 19 -2.41 -8.69 -4.76
CA ASN A 19 -2.40 -9.45 -6.00
C ASN A 19 -2.88 -8.61 -7.18
N TRP A 20 -2.47 -7.33 -7.18
CA TRP A 20 -2.81 -6.39 -8.24
C TRP A 20 -1.68 -6.29 -9.25
N SER A 21 -1.99 -5.75 -10.43
CA SER A 21 -0.97 -5.47 -11.42
C SER A 21 -0.08 -4.31 -10.96
N LYS A 22 1.12 -4.25 -11.51
CA LYS A 22 2.07 -3.19 -11.17
C LYS A 22 1.49 -1.81 -11.46
N ASP A 23 0.85 -1.65 -12.61
CA ASP A 23 0.28 -0.36 -13.01
C ASP A 23 -0.80 0.08 -12.03
N LYS A 24 -1.63 -0.86 -11.60
CA LYS A 24 -2.72 -0.55 -10.68
C LYS A 24 -2.18 -0.12 -9.32
N VAL A 25 -1.13 -0.78 -8.86
CA VAL A 25 -0.50 -0.43 -7.57
C VAL A 25 0.14 0.95 -7.64
N TYR A 26 0.83 1.26 -8.73
CA TYR A 26 1.45 2.57 -8.87
C TYR A 26 0.41 3.69 -8.96
N ARG A 27 -0.73 3.44 -9.59
CA ARG A 27 -1.82 4.41 -9.59
C ARG A 27 -2.33 4.64 -8.17
N LEU A 28 -2.43 3.56 -7.39
CA LEU A 28 -2.85 3.65 -6.00
C LEU A 28 -1.91 4.53 -5.20
N PHE A 29 -0.60 4.32 -5.36
CA PHE A 29 0.39 5.10 -4.62
C PHE A 29 0.37 6.58 -5.00
N ARG A 30 -0.03 6.90 -6.23
CA ARG A 30 -0.13 8.29 -6.67
C ARG A 30 -1.46 8.94 -6.28
N SER A 31 -2.40 8.14 -5.81
CA SER A 31 -3.71 8.64 -5.41
C SER A 31 -3.61 9.38 -4.08
N LYS A 32 -4.33 10.48 -3.95
CA LYS A 32 -4.35 11.24 -2.72
C LYS A 32 -5.08 10.52 -1.58
N SER A 33 -5.95 9.59 -1.94
CA SER A 33 -6.71 8.84 -0.94
C SER A 33 -5.89 7.74 -0.28
N PHE A 34 -4.74 7.39 -0.87
CA PHE A 34 -3.86 6.38 -0.31
C PHE A 34 -2.76 7.06 0.50
N PRO A 35 -2.63 6.74 1.80
CA PRO A 35 -1.70 7.47 2.68
C PRO A 35 -0.25 7.06 2.50
N SER A 36 0.25 7.17 1.28
CA SER A 36 1.64 6.85 0.96
C SER A 36 2.51 8.09 1.01
N GLU A 37 3.83 7.87 0.99
CA GLU A 37 4.79 8.95 0.92
C GLU A 37 5.81 8.63 -0.16
N LYS A 38 6.47 9.67 -0.65
CA LYS A 38 7.51 9.52 -1.65
C LYS A 38 8.81 10.09 -1.09
N ILE A 39 9.81 9.23 -0.96
CA ILE A 39 11.11 9.60 -0.43
C ILE A 39 12.17 9.20 -1.44
N ASP A 40 13.03 10.14 -1.81
CA ASP A 40 14.11 9.88 -2.79
C ASP A 40 13.58 9.26 -4.08
N GLY A 41 12.42 9.73 -4.53
CA GLY A 41 11.84 9.22 -5.77
C GLY A 41 11.18 7.86 -5.64
N LYS A 42 11.13 7.30 -4.45
CA LYS A 42 10.54 5.98 -4.22
C LYS A 42 9.28 6.10 -3.38
N TYR A 43 8.24 5.39 -3.79
CA TYR A 43 7.00 5.35 -3.03
C TYR A 43 7.11 4.37 -1.88
N ILE A 44 6.63 4.77 -0.73
CA ILE A 44 6.55 3.89 0.45
C ILE A 44 5.25 4.15 1.18
N ILE A 45 4.85 3.20 2.02
CA ILE A 45 3.74 3.39 2.93
C ILE A 45 4.07 2.67 4.25
N PRO A 46 3.95 3.34 5.39
CA PRO A 46 4.10 2.68 6.69
C PRO A 46 3.03 1.60 6.85
N ARG A 47 3.43 0.47 7.41
CA ARG A 47 2.50 -0.66 7.60
C ARG A 47 1.22 -0.28 8.33
N PRO A 48 1.25 0.48 9.43
CA PRO A 48 0.01 0.83 10.12
C PRO A 48 -0.97 1.60 9.24
N ARG A 49 -0.46 2.49 8.39
CA ARG A 49 -1.30 3.25 7.49
C ARG A 49 -1.90 2.35 6.42
N PHE A 50 -1.11 1.42 5.90
CA PHE A 50 -1.59 0.49 4.90
C PHE A 50 -2.70 -0.39 5.46
N LEU A 51 -2.51 -0.93 6.64
CA LEU A 51 -3.50 -1.80 7.25
C LEU A 51 -4.79 -1.06 7.56
N LYS A 52 -4.68 0.18 8.01
CA LYS A 52 -5.86 1.01 8.24
C LYS A 52 -6.62 1.27 6.95
N TRP A 53 -5.89 1.64 5.89
CA TRP A 53 -6.49 1.87 4.59
C TRP A 53 -7.17 0.60 4.08
N LEU A 54 -6.49 -0.52 4.21
CA LEU A 54 -7.01 -1.81 3.75
C LEU A 54 -8.32 -2.16 4.47
N GLY A 55 -8.35 -1.98 5.79
CA GLY A 55 -9.54 -2.26 6.55
C GLY A 55 -10.72 -1.39 6.14
N GLU A 56 -10.46 -0.09 5.96
CA GLU A 56 -11.52 0.84 5.58
C GLU A 56 -12.08 0.55 4.21
N ASN A 57 -11.23 0.13 3.27
CA ASN A 57 -11.65 -0.09 1.90
C ASN A 57 -12.19 -1.50 1.67
N ALA A 58 -11.65 -2.48 2.37
CA ALA A 58 -12.11 -3.85 2.24
C ALA A 58 -13.54 -4.03 2.76
N GLU A 59 -13.89 -3.30 3.81
CA GLU A 59 -15.22 -3.40 4.40
C GLU A 59 -16.31 -2.87 3.48
N ARG A 60 -15.95 -2.04 2.54
CA ARG A 60 -16.92 -1.49 1.59
C ARG A 60 -17.19 -2.42 0.43
N GLY A 61 -16.27 -3.33 0.22
CA GLY A 61 -16.32 -4.27 -0.89
C GLY A 61 -17.50 -5.16 -0.86
#